data_083cd05e791825f98f4279dff1dd6875
#
_entry.id   083cd05e791825f98f4279dff1dd6875
#
_cell.length_a   1.000
_cell.length_b   1.000
_cell.length_c   1.000
_cell.angle_alpha   90.00
_cell.angle_beta   90.00
_cell.angle_gamma   90.00
#
_symmetry.space_group_name_H-M   'P 1'
#
loop_
_entity.id
_entity.type
_entity.pdbx_description
1 polymer ?
#
loop_
_entity_poly.entity_id
_entity_poly.type
_entity_poly.pdbx_seq_one_letter_code
_entity_poly.pdbx_strand_id
1 'polypeptide(L)'
;MLRRFLRRIVSPRAFLVALFLVIAATSAAAYALLPPPTPAATETATVKIQLENGHGSGVHIGDGFIVTAAHVVGDAKEVQLKAKGGPLRKADVLWVNKANDIALLRTSSDGLGVAKLACHAVKVGDPIVAYGNPLKIEFVAAYGKIAGESRETGPWKSVYVTDITTVMGASGGPVYAENGDLIGITVGVMAAPIGFSGSLVGYGYVVPSTAVCELLARK
;
A
#
# COMPACT_ATOMS: atom_id res chain seq x y z
N MET A 1 -52.22 -15.09 -41.52
CA MET A 1 -52.10 -13.72 -40.93
C MET A 1 -51.03 -13.55 -39.86
N LEU A 2 -50.47 -14.61 -39.29
CA LEU A 2 -49.51 -14.55 -38.17
C LEU A 2 -48.06 -14.16 -38.57
N ARG A 3 -47.65 -14.40 -39.82
CA ARG A 3 -46.28 -14.14 -40.30
C ARG A 3 -45.96 -12.65 -40.61
N ARG A 4 -46.95 -11.77 -40.62
CA ARG A 4 -46.73 -10.31 -40.87
C ARG A 4 -46.56 -9.47 -39.58
N PHE A 5 -46.84 -10.06 -38.41
CA PHE A 5 -46.78 -9.31 -37.13
C PHE A 5 -45.33 -9.30 -36.52
N LEU A 6 -44.50 -10.29 -36.83
CA LEU A 6 -43.14 -10.42 -36.26
C LEU A 6 -42.04 -9.58 -36.96
N ARG A 7 -42.37 -8.92 -38.10
CA ARG A 7 -41.40 -8.10 -38.84
C ARG A 7 -41.33 -6.62 -38.43
N ARG A 8 -42.09 -6.21 -37.39
CA ARG A 8 -42.14 -4.80 -36.93
C ARG A 8 -41.37 -4.51 -35.65
N ILE A 9 -40.62 -5.48 -35.12
CA ILE A 9 -40.19 -5.35 -33.72
C ILE A 9 -38.84 -4.65 -33.52
N VAL A 10 -37.93 -4.67 -34.46
CA VAL A 10 -36.69 -3.84 -34.30
C VAL A 10 -36.13 -3.54 -35.69
N SER A 11 -35.94 -2.27 -36.03
CA SER A 11 -35.17 -1.91 -37.21
C SER A 11 -33.70 -2.35 -37.03
N PRO A 12 -32.99 -2.75 -38.10
CA PRO A 12 -31.59 -3.12 -38.01
C PRO A 12 -30.72 -2.07 -37.32
N ARG A 13 -31.10 -0.78 -37.50
CA ARG A 13 -30.42 0.34 -36.83
C ARG A 13 -30.70 0.38 -35.33
N ALA A 14 -31.93 0.11 -34.88
CA ALA A 14 -32.29 0.07 -33.47
C ALA A 14 -31.60 -1.13 -32.77
N PHE A 15 -31.47 -2.28 -33.45
CA PHE A 15 -30.74 -3.43 -32.93
C PHE A 15 -29.25 -3.14 -32.78
N LEU A 16 -28.62 -2.49 -33.77
CA LEU A 16 -27.21 -2.13 -33.72
C LEU A 16 -26.93 -1.09 -32.61
N VAL A 17 -27.82 -0.12 -32.41
CA VAL A 17 -27.70 0.86 -31.32
C VAL A 17 -27.86 0.19 -29.96
N ALA A 18 -28.83 -0.70 -29.80
CA ALA A 18 -29.01 -1.45 -28.54
C ALA A 18 -27.79 -2.35 -28.23
N LEU A 19 -27.27 -3.05 -29.25
CA LEU A 19 -26.08 -3.88 -29.11
C LEU A 19 -24.85 -3.04 -28.73
N PHE A 20 -24.66 -1.87 -29.35
CA PHE A 20 -23.57 -0.95 -29.03
C PHE A 20 -23.68 -0.43 -27.59
N LEU A 21 -24.87 -0.07 -27.11
CA LEU A 21 -25.11 0.37 -25.75
C LEU A 21 -24.85 -0.72 -24.73
N VAL A 22 -25.22 -1.97 -25.03
CA VAL A 22 -24.93 -3.12 -24.15
C VAL A 22 -23.43 -3.38 -24.09
N ILE A 23 -22.73 -3.37 -25.22
CA ILE A 23 -21.27 -3.54 -25.26
C ILE A 23 -20.56 -2.40 -24.51
N ALA A 24 -21.00 -1.15 -24.71
CA ALA A 24 -20.44 0.00 -23.99
C ALA A 24 -20.68 -0.09 -22.48
N ALA A 25 -21.89 -0.49 -22.06
CA ALA A 25 -22.21 -0.66 -20.65
C ALA A 25 -21.43 -1.81 -19.98
N THR A 26 -21.27 -2.93 -20.68
CA THR A 26 -20.47 -4.08 -20.17
C THR A 26 -18.98 -3.75 -20.13
N SER A 27 -18.46 -3.00 -21.10
CA SER A 27 -17.07 -2.54 -21.11
C SER A 27 -16.79 -1.55 -19.98
N ALA A 28 -17.71 -0.60 -19.73
CA ALA A 28 -17.60 0.35 -18.62
C ALA A 28 -17.66 -0.35 -17.25
N ALA A 29 -18.56 -1.33 -17.10
CA ALA A 29 -18.64 -2.14 -15.88
C ALA A 29 -17.39 -3.00 -15.66
N ALA A 30 -16.83 -3.60 -16.72
CA ALA A 30 -15.58 -4.36 -16.64
C ALA A 30 -14.39 -3.45 -16.28
N TYR A 31 -14.35 -2.22 -16.81
CA TYR A 31 -13.31 -1.25 -16.49
C TYR A 31 -13.38 -0.79 -15.03
N ALA A 32 -14.59 -0.65 -14.47
CA ALA A 32 -14.81 -0.30 -13.07
C ALA A 32 -14.44 -1.41 -12.08
N LEU A 33 -14.32 -2.66 -12.54
CA LEU A 33 -13.90 -3.81 -11.74
C LEU A 33 -12.38 -4.05 -11.78
N LEU A 34 -11.65 -3.37 -12.67
CA LEU A 34 -10.19 -3.44 -12.67
C LEU A 34 -9.65 -2.57 -11.52
N PRO A 35 -8.64 -3.06 -10.78
CA PRO A 35 -7.98 -2.20 -9.81
C PRO A 35 -7.43 -0.98 -10.53
N PRO A 36 -7.53 0.21 -9.93
CA PRO A 36 -7.02 1.44 -10.54
C PRO A 36 -5.54 1.25 -10.89
N PRO A 37 -5.07 1.76 -12.04
CA PRO A 37 -3.67 1.71 -12.39
C PRO A 37 -2.88 2.47 -11.33
N THR A 38 -2.09 1.74 -10.55
CA THR A 38 -1.23 2.37 -9.54
C THR A 38 -0.20 3.22 -10.28
N PRO A 39 -0.02 4.49 -9.94
CA PRO A 39 0.99 5.32 -10.58
C PRO A 39 2.37 4.65 -10.51
N ALA A 40 3.11 4.62 -11.61
CA ALA A 40 4.45 4.01 -11.64
C ALA A 40 5.39 4.57 -10.56
N ALA A 41 5.17 5.82 -10.13
CA ALA A 41 5.89 6.45 -9.03
C ALA A 41 5.74 5.74 -7.68
N THR A 42 4.61 5.08 -7.39
CA THR A 42 4.38 4.41 -6.11
C THR A 42 5.22 3.15 -5.94
N GLU A 43 5.35 2.37 -7.00
CA GLU A 43 6.19 1.17 -6.99
C GLU A 43 7.69 1.53 -6.92
N THR A 44 8.12 2.52 -7.72
CA THR A 44 9.54 2.94 -7.78
C THR A 44 10.03 3.65 -6.52
N ALA A 45 9.11 4.19 -5.71
CA ALA A 45 9.43 4.76 -4.39
C ALA A 45 9.61 3.69 -3.31
N THR A 46 9.12 2.46 -3.54
CA THR A 46 9.24 1.36 -2.57
C THR A 46 10.67 0.80 -2.58
N VAL A 47 11.23 0.56 -1.40
CA VAL A 47 12.54 -0.05 -1.23
C VAL A 47 12.44 -1.30 -0.38
N LYS A 48 13.33 -2.26 -0.63
CA LYS A 48 13.63 -3.36 0.29
C LYS A 48 14.74 -2.93 1.23
N ILE A 49 14.55 -3.08 2.54
CA ILE A 49 15.55 -2.87 3.56
C ILE A 49 16.10 -4.24 3.97
N GLN A 50 17.42 -4.38 3.92
CA GLN A 50 18.13 -5.63 4.20
C GLN A 50 18.96 -5.48 5.47
N LEU A 51 18.83 -6.45 6.38
CA LEU A 51 19.56 -6.56 7.63
C LEU A 51 20.27 -7.91 7.68
N GLU A 52 21.17 -8.11 8.64
CA GLU A 52 21.88 -9.39 8.82
C GLU A 52 20.92 -10.57 9.02
N ASN A 53 19.89 -10.39 9.83
CA ASN A 53 18.98 -11.45 10.26
C ASN A 53 17.53 -11.26 9.73
N GLY A 54 17.35 -10.57 8.61
CA GLY A 54 16.03 -10.36 8.06
C GLY A 54 15.95 -9.25 7.03
N HIS A 55 14.73 -8.86 6.73
CA HIS A 55 14.45 -7.76 5.82
C HIS A 55 13.11 -7.12 6.15
N GLY A 56 12.94 -5.92 5.64
CA GLY A 56 11.69 -5.18 5.67
C GLY A 56 11.52 -4.37 4.39
N SER A 57 10.61 -3.44 4.46
CA SER A 57 10.28 -2.51 3.38
C SER A 57 10.44 -1.08 3.85
N GLY A 58 10.49 -0.15 2.91
CA GLY A 58 10.51 1.28 3.17
C GLY A 58 9.98 2.05 1.96
N VAL A 59 9.85 3.35 2.13
CA VAL A 59 9.38 4.25 1.07
C VAL A 59 10.21 5.53 1.02
N HIS A 60 10.64 5.90 -0.18
CA HIS A 60 11.34 7.15 -0.44
C HIS A 60 10.33 8.29 -0.57
N ILE A 61 10.49 9.32 0.27
CA ILE A 61 9.58 10.47 0.34
C ILE A 61 10.22 11.77 -0.21
N GLY A 62 11.37 11.67 -0.87
CA GLY A 62 12.12 12.77 -1.46
C GLY A 62 13.46 13.02 -0.76
N ASP A 63 14.36 13.71 -1.45
CA ASP A 63 15.67 14.14 -0.95
C ASP A 63 16.54 13.05 -0.28
N GLY A 64 16.35 11.80 -0.69
CA GLY A 64 17.03 10.64 -0.11
C GLY A 64 16.48 10.20 1.26
N PHE A 65 15.37 10.73 1.71
CA PHE A 65 14.70 10.30 2.94
C PHE A 65 13.84 9.06 2.70
N ILE A 66 14.08 8.04 3.51
CA ILE A 66 13.31 6.80 3.51
C ILE A 66 12.55 6.69 4.83
N VAL A 67 11.24 6.46 4.76
CA VAL A 67 10.42 6.12 5.94
C VAL A 67 10.24 4.61 5.97
N THR A 68 10.34 4.03 7.16
CA THR A 68 10.11 2.60 7.43
C THR A 68 9.55 2.40 8.83
N ALA A 69 9.25 1.15 9.22
CA ALA A 69 8.87 0.83 10.59
C ALA A 69 10.11 0.77 11.50
N ALA A 70 9.95 1.24 12.74
CA ALA A 70 11.05 1.27 13.73
C ALA A 70 11.56 -0.13 14.04
N HIS A 71 10.67 -1.13 14.16
CA HIS A 71 11.06 -2.50 14.46
C HIS A 71 11.85 -3.17 13.31
N VAL A 72 11.76 -2.64 12.08
CA VAL A 72 12.56 -3.14 10.95
C VAL A 72 14.03 -2.81 11.17
N VAL A 73 14.36 -1.59 11.55
CA VAL A 73 15.75 -1.15 11.75
C VAL A 73 16.29 -1.47 13.13
N GLY A 74 15.40 -1.60 14.13
CA GLY A 74 15.81 -1.84 15.53
C GLY A 74 16.77 -0.78 16.04
N ASP A 75 17.95 -1.21 16.51
CA ASP A 75 19.01 -0.33 17.02
C ASP A 75 20.16 -0.13 16.01
N ALA A 76 19.98 -0.58 14.75
CA ALA A 76 20.96 -0.38 13.69
C ALA A 76 21.21 1.11 13.41
N LYS A 77 22.46 1.46 13.12
CA LYS A 77 22.86 2.81 12.71
C LYS A 77 22.92 2.96 11.19
N GLU A 78 23.13 1.87 10.51
CA GLU A 78 23.20 1.77 9.06
C GLU A 78 22.48 0.48 8.62
N VAL A 79 21.80 0.54 7.50
CA VAL A 79 21.19 -0.62 6.86
C VAL A 79 21.53 -0.63 5.37
N GLN A 80 21.29 -1.74 4.70
CA GLN A 80 21.33 -1.78 3.25
C GLN A 80 19.92 -1.74 2.69
N LEU A 81 19.76 -1.06 1.57
CA LEU A 81 18.48 -1.05 0.85
C LEU A 81 18.70 -1.15 -0.66
N LYS A 82 17.67 -1.58 -1.35
CA LYS A 82 17.62 -1.53 -2.83
C LYS A 82 16.24 -1.15 -3.32
N ALA A 83 16.19 -0.44 -4.43
CA ALA A 83 15.00 -0.24 -5.24
C ALA A 83 14.78 -1.43 -6.18
N LYS A 84 13.61 -1.52 -6.78
CA LYS A 84 13.30 -2.53 -7.81
C LYS A 84 14.28 -2.43 -8.97
N GLY A 85 14.99 -3.53 -9.24
CA GLY A 85 16.01 -3.58 -10.31
C GLY A 85 17.29 -2.78 -10.03
N GLY A 86 17.39 -2.10 -8.89
CA GLY A 86 18.54 -1.29 -8.52
C GLY A 86 19.62 -2.05 -7.73
N PRO A 87 20.82 -1.45 -7.57
CA PRO A 87 21.88 -2.00 -6.74
C PRO A 87 21.56 -1.85 -5.25
N LEU A 88 22.22 -2.65 -4.42
CA LEU A 88 22.30 -2.41 -2.98
C LEU A 88 23.05 -1.12 -2.69
N ARG A 89 22.54 -0.35 -1.73
CA ARG A 89 23.13 0.89 -1.25
C ARG A 89 22.97 1.01 0.26
N LYS A 90 23.85 1.75 0.88
CA LYS A 90 23.80 2.06 2.30
C LYS A 90 22.79 3.17 2.59
N ALA A 91 22.19 3.09 3.76
CA ALA A 91 21.33 4.13 4.31
C ALA A 91 21.61 4.30 5.81
N ASP A 92 21.81 5.54 6.24
CA ASP A 92 22.01 5.90 7.63
C ASP A 92 20.65 5.99 8.33
N VAL A 93 20.54 5.44 9.52
CA VAL A 93 19.35 5.59 10.38
C VAL A 93 19.47 6.91 11.14
N LEU A 94 18.66 7.90 10.76
CA LEU A 94 18.70 9.24 11.36
C LEU A 94 18.03 9.28 12.73
N TRP A 95 16.84 8.68 12.84
CA TRP A 95 16.12 8.54 14.10
C TRP A 95 15.10 7.40 14.05
N VAL A 96 14.72 6.95 15.24
CA VAL A 96 13.74 5.89 15.48
C VAL A 96 12.72 6.37 16.50
N ASN A 97 11.44 6.28 16.20
CA ASN A 97 10.34 6.55 17.13
C ASN A 97 9.59 5.25 17.44
N LYS A 98 9.93 4.61 18.55
CA LYS A 98 9.34 3.32 18.96
C LYS A 98 7.83 3.43 19.27
N ALA A 99 7.37 4.59 19.74
CA ALA A 99 5.97 4.78 20.14
C ALA A 99 4.99 4.83 18.96
N ASN A 100 5.44 5.28 17.79
CA ASN A 100 4.66 5.25 16.55
C ASN A 100 5.17 4.16 15.59
N ASP A 101 6.21 3.42 15.99
CA ASP A 101 6.86 2.41 15.16
C ASP A 101 7.32 2.97 13.79
N ILE A 102 7.92 4.15 13.78
CA ILE A 102 8.44 4.81 12.57
C ILE A 102 9.93 5.11 12.72
N ALA A 103 10.66 4.91 11.65
CA ALA A 103 12.07 5.32 11.52
C ALA A 103 12.29 6.12 10.24
N LEU A 104 13.24 7.06 10.28
CA LEU A 104 13.70 7.84 9.15
C LEU A 104 15.14 7.49 8.84
N LEU A 105 15.41 7.20 7.57
CA LEU A 105 16.73 6.90 7.07
C LEU A 105 17.12 7.92 6.00
N ARG A 106 18.42 7.97 5.69
CA ARG A 106 18.96 8.78 4.60
C ARG A 106 19.86 7.96 3.69
N THR A 107 19.69 8.14 2.39
CA THR A 107 20.53 7.52 1.34
C THR A 107 20.64 8.45 0.13
N SER A 108 21.39 8.06 -0.91
CA SER A 108 21.31 8.69 -2.22
C SER A 108 19.93 8.48 -2.84
N SER A 109 19.36 9.52 -3.44
CA SER A 109 18.07 9.48 -4.13
C SER A 109 18.14 8.92 -5.57
N ASP A 110 19.33 8.59 -6.08
CA ASP A 110 19.53 8.17 -7.46
C ASP A 110 18.69 6.95 -7.82
N GLY A 111 17.84 7.07 -8.85
CA GLY A 111 17.00 5.99 -9.33
C GLY A 111 15.85 5.59 -8.40
N LEU A 112 15.55 6.40 -7.37
CA LEU A 112 14.38 6.24 -6.52
C LEU A 112 13.23 7.12 -7.00
N GLY A 113 12.04 6.56 -7.16
CA GLY A 113 10.82 7.35 -7.26
C GLY A 113 10.54 8.08 -5.95
N VAL A 114 9.64 9.05 -5.97
CA VAL A 114 9.23 9.82 -4.78
C VAL A 114 7.76 9.57 -4.50
N ALA A 115 7.45 9.12 -3.29
CA ALA A 115 6.07 9.03 -2.80
C ALA A 115 5.63 10.37 -2.25
N LYS A 116 4.45 10.82 -2.67
CA LYS A 116 3.84 12.04 -2.15
C LYS A 116 3.17 11.76 -0.81
N LEU A 117 3.76 12.21 0.28
CA LEU A 117 3.22 12.04 1.63
C LEU A 117 1.96 12.89 1.81
N ALA A 118 0.84 12.23 2.13
CA ALA A 118 -0.42 12.89 2.47
C ALA A 118 -0.51 13.11 3.98
N CYS A 119 -0.79 14.34 4.41
CA CYS A 119 -0.91 14.68 5.83
C CYS A 119 -2.37 14.84 6.28
N HIS A 120 -3.26 14.00 5.75
CA HIS A 120 -4.68 13.99 6.10
C HIS A 120 -5.14 12.57 6.45
N ALA A 121 -6.23 12.48 7.21
CA ALA A 121 -6.84 11.20 7.57
C ALA A 121 -7.60 10.60 6.37
N VAL A 122 -7.70 9.28 6.34
CA VAL A 122 -8.52 8.49 5.43
C VAL A 122 -9.72 7.91 6.17
N LYS A 123 -10.71 7.40 5.42
CA LYS A 123 -11.97 6.89 5.95
C LYS A 123 -12.06 5.37 5.78
N VAL A 124 -12.87 4.74 6.64
CA VAL A 124 -13.26 3.34 6.47
C VAL A 124 -13.97 3.16 5.13
N GLY A 125 -13.55 2.15 4.37
CA GLY A 125 -14.02 1.84 3.04
C GLY A 125 -13.15 2.42 1.91
N ASP A 126 -12.25 3.36 2.19
CA ASP A 126 -11.34 3.91 1.17
C ASP A 126 -10.47 2.80 0.57
N PRO A 127 -10.38 2.68 -0.76
CA PRO A 127 -9.52 1.72 -1.43
C PRO A 127 -8.06 2.10 -1.24
N ILE A 128 -7.23 1.07 -1.02
CA ILE A 128 -5.80 1.22 -0.78
C ILE A 128 -4.98 0.18 -1.53
N VAL A 129 -3.73 0.48 -1.77
CA VAL A 129 -2.73 -0.48 -2.19
C VAL A 129 -1.49 -0.39 -1.29
N ALA A 130 -1.06 -1.53 -0.75
CA ALA A 130 0.17 -1.65 0.00
C ALA A 130 1.27 -2.26 -0.88
N TYR A 131 2.48 -1.71 -0.81
CA TYR A 131 3.65 -2.31 -1.44
C TYR A 131 4.64 -2.79 -0.38
N GLY A 132 5.35 -3.87 -0.70
CA GLY A 132 6.37 -4.37 0.21
C GLY A 132 7.13 -5.56 -0.35
N ASN A 133 7.89 -6.20 0.56
CA ASN A 133 8.78 -7.30 0.25
C ASN A 133 8.45 -8.52 1.14
N PRO A 134 7.22 -9.08 1.04
CA PRO A 134 6.77 -10.15 1.90
C PRO A 134 7.61 -11.42 1.72
N LEU A 135 8.03 -12.03 2.83
CA LEU A 135 8.80 -13.28 2.86
C LEU A 135 10.07 -13.16 1.99
N LYS A 136 10.14 -13.94 0.92
CA LYS A 136 11.25 -13.93 -0.06
C LYS A 136 10.87 -13.29 -1.40
N ILE A 137 9.65 -12.74 -1.50
CA ILE A 137 9.12 -12.14 -2.74
C ILE A 137 9.25 -10.62 -2.63
N GLU A 138 9.94 -10.02 -3.60
CA GLU A 138 10.23 -8.58 -3.57
C GLU A 138 9.20 -7.79 -4.39
N PHE A 139 8.90 -6.56 -3.94
CA PHE A 139 8.08 -5.57 -4.65
C PHE A 139 6.69 -6.08 -5.03
N VAL A 140 5.97 -6.62 -4.05
CA VAL A 140 4.60 -7.11 -4.19
C VAL A 140 3.61 -6.01 -3.87
N ALA A 141 2.55 -5.91 -4.66
CA ALA A 141 1.39 -5.08 -4.39
C ALA A 141 0.26 -5.92 -3.79
N ALA A 142 -0.38 -5.42 -2.74
CA ALA A 142 -1.58 -5.99 -2.15
C ALA A 142 -2.68 -4.94 -2.14
N TYR A 143 -3.85 -5.28 -2.66
CA TYR A 143 -5.00 -4.39 -2.79
C TYR A 143 -6.03 -4.70 -1.71
N GLY A 144 -6.65 -3.68 -1.16
CA GLY A 144 -7.69 -3.79 -0.14
C GLY A 144 -8.30 -2.45 0.22
N LYS A 145 -8.79 -2.34 1.45
CA LYS A 145 -9.47 -1.15 1.97
C LYS A 145 -9.08 -0.86 3.41
N ILE A 146 -9.30 0.37 3.83
CA ILE A 146 -9.35 0.72 5.24
C ILE A 146 -10.56 0.03 5.86
N ALA A 147 -10.34 -0.91 6.77
CA ALA A 147 -11.37 -1.72 7.42
C ALA A 147 -11.79 -1.17 8.79
N GLY A 148 -10.96 -0.31 9.40
CA GLY A 148 -11.24 0.30 10.70
C GLY A 148 -10.54 1.63 10.89
N GLU A 149 -11.18 2.53 11.63
CA GLU A 149 -10.64 3.84 11.99
C GLU A 149 -9.34 3.73 12.78
N SER A 150 -8.59 4.82 12.80
CA SER A 150 -7.36 4.92 13.57
C SER A 150 -7.63 4.73 15.07
N ARG A 151 -6.83 3.87 15.70
CA ARG A 151 -6.95 3.51 17.11
C ARG A 151 -5.61 3.13 17.71
N GLU A 152 -5.53 3.24 19.03
CA GLU A 152 -4.45 2.62 19.79
C GLU A 152 -4.67 1.12 19.90
N THR A 153 -3.65 0.32 19.58
CA THR A 153 -3.70 -1.14 19.75
C THR A 153 -2.28 -1.73 19.82
N GLY A 154 -2.07 -2.73 20.66
CA GLY A 154 -0.77 -3.33 20.88
C GLY A 154 0.30 -2.29 21.26
N PRO A 155 1.46 -2.27 20.61
CA PRO A 155 2.51 -1.30 20.89
C PRO A 155 2.31 0.06 20.20
N TRP A 156 1.30 0.22 19.34
CA TRP A 156 1.11 1.39 18.48
C TRP A 156 0.10 2.37 19.05
N LYS A 157 0.48 3.65 19.08
CA LYS A 157 -0.41 4.74 19.53
C LYS A 157 -1.55 5.02 18.56
N SER A 158 -1.34 4.80 17.27
CA SER A 158 -2.32 5.08 16.23
C SER A 158 -2.07 4.20 15.02
N VAL A 159 -3.02 3.34 14.69
CA VAL A 159 -3.00 2.53 13.48
C VAL A 159 -4.40 2.41 12.89
N TYR A 160 -4.47 2.43 11.56
CA TYR A 160 -5.63 1.94 10.83
C TYR A 160 -5.64 0.42 10.81
N VAL A 161 -6.83 -0.17 10.79
CA VAL A 161 -7.02 -1.58 10.44
C VAL A 161 -7.32 -1.65 8.95
N THR A 162 -6.65 -2.54 8.24
CA THR A 162 -6.88 -2.78 6.80
C THR A 162 -7.27 -4.25 6.59
N ASP A 163 -7.98 -4.55 5.50
CA ASP A 163 -8.29 -5.92 5.07
C ASP A 163 -7.19 -6.54 4.20
N ILE A 164 -6.00 -5.95 4.24
CA ILE A 164 -4.79 -6.50 3.62
C ILE A 164 -4.06 -7.38 4.63
N THR A 165 -3.94 -8.67 4.33
CA THR A 165 -3.08 -9.55 5.12
C THR A 165 -1.63 -9.19 4.90
N THR A 166 -0.97 -8.73 5.95
CA THR A 166 0.46 -8.48 5.95
C THR A 166 1.22 -9.67 6.54
N VAL A 167 2.46 -9.86 6.09
CA VAL A 167 3.37 -10.90 6.58
C VAL A 167 4.76 -10.33 6.75
N MET A 168 5.67 -11.09 7.38
CA MET A 168 7.06 -10.69 7.58
C MET A 168 7.70 -10.18 6.28
N GLY A 169 8.41 -9.05 6.37
CA GLY A 169 9.05 -8.37 5.25
C GLY A 169 8.19 -7.27 4.60
N ALA A 170 6.85 -7.28 4.78
CA ALA A 170 5.99 -6.18 4.36
C ALA A 170 6.10 -4.94 5.28
N SER A 171 6.51 -5.14 6.54
CA SER A 171 6.71 -4.06 7.53
C SER A 171 7.59 -2.95 7.00
N GLY A 172 7.18 -1.70 7.24
CA GLY A 172 7.82 -0.48 6.74
C GLY A 172 7.41 -0.10 5.31
N GLY A 173 6.66 -0.95 4.62
CA GLY A 173 6.19 -0.69 3.27
C GLY A 173 5.10 0.36 3.20
N PRO A 174 5.04 1.12 2.08
CA PRO A 174 4.06 2.16 1.88
C PRO A 174 2.65 1.62 1.65
N VAL A 175 1.67 2.39 2.12
CA VAL A 175 0.26 2.22 1.79
C VAL A 175 -0.22 3.49 1.10
N TYR A 176 -0.78 3.33 -0.09
CA TYR A 176 -1.27 4.43 -0.92
C TYR A 176 -2.78 4.42 -1.04
N ALA A 177 -3.36 5.61 -1.11
CA ALA A 177 -4.72 5.80 -1.56
C ALA A 177 -4.83 5.64 -3.09
N GLU A 178 -6.05 5.56 -3.61
CA GLU A 178 -6.33 5.40 -5.03
C GLU A 178 -5.70 6.50 -5.92
N ASN A 179 -5.57 7.71 -5.40
CA ASN A 179 -4.94 8.84 -6.10
C ASN A 179 -3.39 8.80 -6.09
N GLY A 180 -2.79 7.76 -5.47
CA GLY A 180 -1.34 7.59 -5.37
C GLY A 180 -0.67 8.34 -4.22
N ASP A 181 -1.43 9.02 -3.36
CA ASP A 181 -0.89 9.66 -2.17
C ASP A 181 -0.50 8.60 -1.12
N LEU A 182 0.67 8.75 -0.50
CA LEU A 182 1.15 7.91 0.59
C LEU A 182 0.35 8.24 1.86
N ILE A 183 -0.49 7.32 2.31
CA ILE A 183 -1.41 7.51 3.45
C ILE A 183 -1.00 6.76 4.71
N GLY A 184 0.03 5.92 4.64
CA GLY A 184 0.52 5.23 5.82
C GLY A 184 1.63 4.26 5.56
N ILE A 185 2.11 3.65 6.65
CA ILE A 185 3.22 2.69 6.67
C ILE A 185 2.74 1.40 7.32
N THR A 186 2.93 0.28 6.64
CA THR A 186 2.61 -1.05 7.16
C THR A 186 3.49 -1.38 8.36
N VAL A 187 2.89 -1.78 9.49
CA VAL A 187 3.67 -2.08 10.71
C VAL A 187 3.37 -3.45 11.31
N GLY A 188 2.25 -4.07 10.97
CA GLY A 188 1.94 -5.35 11.60
C GLY A 188 0.75 -6.06 10.99
N VAL A 189 0.44 -7.21 11.58
CA VAL A 189 -0.65 -8.09 11.18
C VAL A 189 -1.45 -8.49 12.41
N MET A 190 -2.75 -8.64 12.22
CA MET A 190 -3.61 -9.20 13.27
C MET A 190 -3.48 -10.73 13.26
N ALA A 191 -3.16 -11.29 14.42
CA ALA A 191 -3.13 -12.72 14.63
C ALA A 191 -4.08 -13.09 15.77
N ALA A 192 -4.88 -14.15 15.59
CA ALA A 192 -5.71 -14.72 16.63
C ALA A 192 -5.04 -15.97 17.22
N PRO A 193 -5.06 -16.17 18.54
CA PRO A 193 -4.58 -17.40 19.14
C PRO A 193 -5.49 -18.57 18.74
N ILE A 194 -4.90 -19.66 18.26
CA ILE A 194 -5.58 -20.92 17.96
C ILE A 194 -4.85 -22.03 18.72
N GLY A 195 -5.38 -22.44 19.87
CA GLY A 195 -4.71 -23.39 20.75
C GLY A 195 -3.35 -22.84 21.20
N PHE A 196 -2.27 -23.56 20.90
CA PHE A 196 -0.88 -23.19 21.22
C PHE A 196 -0.17 -22.42 20.10
N SER A 197 -0.87 -22.07 19.01
CA SER A 197 -0.33 -21.34 17.86
C SER A 197 -1.18 -20.09 17.54
N GLY A 198 -0.66 -19.20 16.70
CA GLY A 198 -1.38 -18.05 16.17
C GLY A 198 -1.74 -18.27 14.70
N SER A 199 -2.89 -17.76 14.28
CA SER A 199 -3.31 -17.72 12.88
C SER A 199 -3.51 -16.28 12.42
N LEU A 200 -3.11 -15.98 11.19
CA LEU A 200 -3.38 -14.70 10.56
C LEU A 200 -4.89 -14.61 10.24
N VAL A 201 -5.51 -13.50 10.61
CA VAL A 201 -6.97 -13.31 10.44
C VAL A 201 -7.35 -12.37 9.30
N GLY A 202 -6.41 -12.10 8.38
CA GLY A 202 -6.72 -11.33 7.17
C GLY A 202 -6.70 -9.81 7.35
N TYR A 203 -6.30 -9.30 8.53
CA TYR A 203 -6.18 -7.87 8.78
C TYR A 203 -4.74 -7.45 9.02
N GLY A 204 -4.42 -6.24 8.57
CA GLY A 204 -3.13 -5.59 8.80
C GLY A 204 -3.26 -4.28 9.54
N TYR A 205 -2.15 -3.84 10.12
CA TYR A 205 -2.03 -2.56 10.83
C TYR A 205 -1.13 -1.61 10.05
N VAL A 206 -1.61 -0.36 9.91
CA VAL A 206 -0.94 0.70 9.15
C VAL A 206 -0.87 1.95 10.01
N VAL A 207 0.35 2.44 10.29
CA VAL A 207 0.54 3.74 10.94
C VAL A 207 0.13 4.84 9.97
N PRO A 208 -0.77 5.76 10.34
CA PRO A 208 -1.20 6.86 9.48
C PRO A 208 -0.05 7.76 9.05
N SER A 209 -0.12 8.26 7.83
CA SER A 209 0.82 9.28 7.33
C SER A 209 0.78 10.57 8.15
N THR A 210 -0.34 10.91 8.78
CA THR A 210 -0.44 12.04 9.72
C THR A 210 0.56 11.94 10.85
N ALA A 211 0.77 10.74 11.42
CA ALA A 211 1.79 10.51 12.45
C ALA A 211 3.20 10.71 11.89
N VAL A 212 3.46 10.29 10.64
CA VAL A 212 4.75 10.55 9.97
C VAL A 212 4.96 12.06 9.79
N CYS A 213 3.94 12.78 9.30
CA CYS A 213 3.98 14.23 9.12
C CYS A 213 4.29 14.97 10.44
N GLU A 214 3.63 14.57 11.53
CA GLU A 214 3.88 15.15 12.86
C GLU A 214 5.32 14.92 13.32
N LEU A 215 5.88 13.74 13.09
CA LEU A 215 7.26 13.43 13.46
C LEU A 215 8.28 14.23 12.64
N LEU A 216 8.02 14.40 11.34
CA LEU A 216 8.88 15.19 10.45
C LEU A 216 8.79 16.70 10.73
N ALA A 217 7.66 17.20 11.25
CA ALA A 217 7.47 18.60 11.61
C ALA A 217 8.12 18.99 12.95
N ARG A 218 8.50 18.03 13.78
CA ARG A 218 9.22 18.28 15.05
C ARG A 218 10.68 18.59 14.74
N LYS A 219 11.02 19.87 14.68
CA LYS A 219 12.40 20.37 14.56
C LYS A 219 13.10 20.39 15.91
#